data_0f405df2de9dd0732f02d0fb7bf43768
#
_entry.id   0f405df2de9dd0732f02d0fb7bf43768
#
_cell.length_a   1.000
_cell.length_b   1.000
_cell.length_c   1.000
_cell.angle_alpha   90.00
_cell.angle_beta   90.00
_cell.angle_gamma   90.00
#
_symmetry.space_group_name_H-M   'P 1'
#
loop_
_entity.id
_entity.type
_entity.pdbx_description
1 polymer ?
#
loop_
_entity_poly.entity_id
_entity_poly.type
_entity_poly.pdbx_seq_one_letter_code
_entity_poly.pdbx_strand_id
1 'polypeptide(L)'
;MDCSFNIIGNLDDFLLRILTPKHSMYFLEHPKRNKISQEFKRVEILKKDTINNIERVKERYKKKNFPDKSGLIYGCLIIRKHNDKNCIDTMEEWFDEIKYYSHRDQLSFNYVLWKFGRKIKYLSKQFCFQYFKGNNIHRKILIFQ
;
A
#
# COMPACT_ATOMS: atom_id res chain seq x y z
N MET A 1 9.24 -4.01 4.20
CA MET A 1 9.54 -2.64 4.70
C MET A 1 10.40 -1.93 3.67
N ASP A 2 10.08 -0.68 3.37
CA ASP A 2 10.90 0.14 2.47
C ASP A 2 12.27 0.41 3.11
N CYS A 3 13.34 0.44 2.30
CA CYS A 3 14.70 0.75 2.75
C CYS A 3 14.86 2.17 3.33
N SER A 4 13.85 3.04 3.16
CA SER A 4 13.79 4.36 3.78
C SER A 4 13.42 4.36 5.28
N PHE A 5 13.22 3.20 5.89
CA PHE A 5 12.88 3.06 7.30
C PHE A 5 13.96 2.29 8.07
N ASN A 6 14.31 2.79 9.24
CA ASN A 6 15.15 2.10 10.22
C ASN A 6 14.27 1.57 11.35
N ILE A 7 14.58 0.39 11.84
CA ILE A 7 13.97 -0.19 13.04
C ILE A 7 14.67 0.46 14.24
N ILE A 8 13.90 1.07 15.14
CA ILE A 8 14.40 1.73 16.35
C ILE A 8 13.83 1.17 17.65
N GLY A 9 12.79 0.33 17.55
CA GLY A 9 12.11 -0.31 18.68
C GLY A 9 12.20 -1.83 18.65
N ASN A 10 11.71 -2.46 19.71
CA ASN A 10 11.64 -3.91 19.81
C ASN A 10 10.52 -4.45 18.89
N LEU A 11 10.89 -5.31 17.92
CA LEU A 11 9.95 -5.88 16.95
C LEU A 11 9.00 -6.89 17.58
N ASP A 12 9.42 -7.65 18.58
CA ASP A 12 8.56 -8.62 19.24
C ASP A 12 7.44 -7.90 20.00
N ASP A 13 7.76 -6.84 20.74
CA ASP A 13 6.76 -5.99 21.38
C ASP A 13 5.80 -5.37 20.36
N PHE A 14 6.32 -4.87 19.25
CA PHE A 14 5.50 -4.35 18.15
C PHE A 14 4.53 -5.40 17.62
N LEU A 15 5.03 -6.58 17.29
CA LEU A 15 4.21 -7.67 16.74
C LEU A 15 3.16 -8.17 17.74
N LEU A 16 3.51 -8.32 19.03
CA LEU A 16 2.57 -8.70 20.08
C LEU A 16 1.39 -7.73 20.21
N ARG A 17 1.63 -6.44 19.99
CA ARG A 17 0.59 -5.39 20.10
C ARG A 17 -0.32 -5.31 18.88
N ILE A 18 0.14 -5.70 17.70
CA ILE A 18 -0.65 -5.56 16.46
C ILE A 18 -1.32 -6.86 16.02
N LEU A 19 -0.65 -8.01 16.21
CA LEU A 19 -1.12 -9.28 15.67
C LEU A 19 -2.41 -9.74 16.36
N THR A 20 -3.39 -10.08 15.55
CA THR A 20 -4.66 -10.65 16.01
C THR A 20 -5.00 -11.90 15.19
N PRO A 21 -5.79 -12.84 15.74
CA PRO A 21 -6.27 -13.99 14.96
C PRO A 21 -7.12 -13.58 13.74
N LYS A 22 -7.80 -12.45 13.84
CA LYS A 22 -8.77 -11.97 12.82
C LYS A 22 -8.13 -11.48 11.52
N HIS A 23 -6.88 -11.02 11.55
CA HIS A 23 -6.25 -10.40 10.39
C HIS A 23 -4.94 -11.11 10.02
N SER A 24 -4.73 -11.31 8.73
CA SER A 24 -3.49 -11.85 8.16
C SER A 24 -2.60 -10.78 7.52
N MET A 25 -3.12 -9.56 7.36
CA MET A 25 -2.40 -8.48 6.69
C MET A 25 -2.60 -7.14 7.42
N TYR A 26 -1.49 -6.41 7.59
CA TYR A 26 -1.42 -5.14 8.33
C TYR A 26 -0.62 -4.14 7.50
N PHE A 27 -1.18 -2.97 7.28
CA PHE A 27 -0.58 -1.90 6.48
C PHE A 27 -0.71 -0.56 7.19
N LEU A 28 0.18 0.36 6.90
CA LEU A 28 -0.05 1.76 7.25
C LEU A 28 -1.17 2.33 6.38
N GLU A 29 -2.06 3.08 7.01
CA GLU A 29 -3.02 3.90 6.29
C GLU A 29 -2.28 5.04 5.57
N HIS A 30 -2.73 5.39 4.36
CA HIS A 30 -2.11 6.48 3.61
C HIS A 30 -2.35 7.83 4.32
N PRO A 31 -1.29 8.60 4.68
CA PRO A 31 -1.40 9.73 5.60
C PRO A 31 -2.14 10.95 5.04
N LYS A 32 -2.36 11.02 3.72
CA LYS A 32 -2.89 12.22 3.05
C LYS A 32 -4.06 11.94 2.12
N ARG A 33 -4.30 10.71 1.73
CA ARG A 33 -5.30 10.36 0.72
C ARG A 33 -6.05 9.10 1.12
N ASN A 34 -7.35 9.05 0.81
CA ASN A 34 -8.21 7.91 1.06
C ASN A 34 -9.14 7.57 -0.12
N LYS A 35 -8.94 8.26 -1.26
CA LYS A 35 -9.67 8.05 -2.50
C LYS A 35 -8.71 7.65 -3.61
N ILE A 36 -9.14 6.68 -4.44
CA ILE A 36 -8.34 6.23 -5.58
C ILE A 36 -8.14 7.34 -6.61
N SER A 37 -9.15 8.19 -6.82
CA SER A 37 -9.06 9.36 -7.70
C SER A 37 -7.96 10.34 -7.31
N GLN A 38 -7.74 10.52 -6.00
CA GLN A 38 -6.66 11.37 -5.49
C GLN A 38 -5.29 10.75 -5.78
N GLU A 39 -5.17 9.41 -5.72
CA GLU A 39 -3.92 8.73 -6.04
C GLU A 39 -3.63 8.77 -7.54
N PHE A 40 -4.61 8.54 -8.40
CA PHE A 40 -4.46 8.73 -9.85
C PHE A 40 -3.93 10.11 -10.19
N LYS A 41 -4.59 11.17 -9.69
CA LYS A 41 -4.14 12.54 -9.90
C LYS A 41 -2.69 12.77 -9.44
N ARG A 42 -2.29 12.17 -8.32
CA ARG A 42 -0.91 12.29 -7.82
C ARG A 42 0.10 11.58 -8.70
N VAL A 43 -0.23 10.38 -9.18
CA VAL A 43 0.62 9.61 -10.10
C VAL A 43 0.83 10.36 -11.41
N GLU A 44 -0.22 10.98 -11.96
CA GLU A 44 -0.17 11.83 -13.16
C GLU A 44 0.73 13.05 -12.97
N ILE A 45 0.49 13.84 -11.93
CA ILE A 45 1.27 15.05 -11.63
C ILE A 45 2.76 14.72 -11.49
N LEU A 46 3.08 13.61 -10.82
CA LEU A 46 4.46 13.19 -10.58
C LEU A 46 5.06 12.36 -11.72
N LYS A 47 4.31 12.13 -12.81
CA LYS A 47 4.72 11.30 -13.96
C LYS A 47 5.28 9.94 -13.53
N LYS A 48 4.63 9.30 -12.56
CA LYS A 48 5.09 8.03 -11.95
C LYS A 48 4.65 6.79 -12.72
N ASP A 49 3.84 6.95 -13.74
CA ASP A 49 3.44 5.92 -14.69
C ASP A 49 3.04 6.58 -16.02
N THR A 50 2.90 5.80 -17.07
CA THR A 50 2.45 6.32 -18.38
C THR A 50 0.97 6.70 -18.32
N ILE A 51 0.59 7.74 -19.06
CA ILE A 51 -0.81 8.17 -19.16
C ILE A 51 -1.69 7.00 -19.63
N ASN A 52 -1.23 6.24 -20.63
CA ASN A 52 -1.97 5.10 -21.17
C ASN A 52 -2.26 4.03 -20.11
N ASN A 53 -1.29 3.70 -19.26
CA ASN A 53 -1.51 2.75 -18.17
C ASN A 53 -2.52 3.30 -17.17
N ILE A 54 -2.39 4.56 -16.79
CA ILE A 54 -3.29 5.21 -15.83
C ILE A 54 -4.73 5.21 -16.36
N GLU A 55 -4.96 5.63 -17.61
CA GLU A 55 -6.29 5.66 -18.21
C GLU A 55 -6.90 4.25 -18.33
N ARG A 56 -6.11 3.27 -18.76
CA ARG A 56 -6.54 1.86 -18.80
C ARG A 56 -7.01 1.35 -17.44
N VAL A 57 -6.29 1.68 -16.37
CA VAL A 57 -6.67 1.28 -15.00
C VAL A 57 -7.94 2.02 -14.55
N LYS A 58 -8.06 3.32 -14.81
CA LYS A 58 -9.26 4.12 -14.49
C LYS A 58 -10.51 3.56 -15.17
N GLU A 59 -10.45 3.29 -16.48
CA GLU A 59 -11.55 2.71 -17.22
C GLU A 59 -11.96 1.34 -16.67
N ARG A 60 -10.97 0.50 -16.37
CA ARG A 60 -11.21 -0.82 -15.77
C ARG A 60 -11.92 -0.70 -14.43
N TYR A 61 -11.48 0.19 -13.55
CA TYR A 61 -12.11 0.39 -12.24
C TYR A 61 -13.53 0.95 -12.37
N LYS A 62 -13.76 1.85 -13.31
CA LYS A 62 -15.09 2.36 -13.63
C LYS A 62 -16.02 1.24 -14.13
N LYS A 63 -15.57 0.42 -15.10
CA LYS A 63 -16.33 -0.73 -15.62
C LYS A 63 -16.67 -1.77 -14.55
N LYS A 64 -15.82 -1.92 -13.53
CA LYS A 64 -16.04 -2.83 -12.40
C LYS A 64 -16.81 -2.21 -11.25
N ASN A 65 -17.20 -0.94 -11.33
CA ASN A 65 -17.84 -0.19 -10.24
C ASN A 65 -17.01 -0.16 -8.95
N PHE A 66 -15.66 -0.11 -9.05
CA PHE A 66 -14.80 0.00 -7.89
C PHE A 66 -15.02 1.35 -7.17
N PRO A 67 -15.35 1.36 -5.86
CA PRO A 67 -15.69 2.59 -5.17
C PRO A 67 -14.47 3.52 -5.00
N ASP A 68 -14.65 4.80 -5.29
CA ASP A 68 -13.58 5.81 -5.16
C ASP A 68 -13.04 5.89 -3.73
N LYS A 69 -13.92 5.82 -2.72
CA LYS A 69 -13.55 5.85 -1.31
C LYS A 69 -13.33 4.44 -0.76
N SER A 70 -12.31 3.78 -1.23
CA SER A 70 -11.93 2.41 -0.83
C SER A 70 -10.78 2.34 0.17
N GLY A 71 -10.33 3.49 0.68
CA GLY A 71 -9.09 3.60 1.44
C GLY A 71 -7.86 3.56 0.54
N LEU A 72 -6.71 3.84 1.10
CA LEU A 72 -5.41 3.68 0.45
C LEU A 72 -4.39 3.21 1.48
N ILE A 73 -3.52 2.30 1.06
CA ILE A 73 -2.36 1.89 1.85
C ILE A 73 -1.19 2.86 1.66
N TYR A 74 -0.32 2.91 2.66
CA TYR A 74 1.02 3.45 2.52
C TYR A 74 2.02 2.28 2.54
N GLY A 75 2.50 1.89 1.37
CA GLY A 75 3.24 0.65 1.12
C GLY A 75 4.64 0.55 1.75
N CYS A 76 5.08 1.54 2.54
CA CYS A 76 6.41 1.54 3.14
C CYS A 76 6.58 0.51 4.28
N LEU A 77 5.50 0.05 4.90
CA LEU A 77 5.50 -0.98 5.95
C LEU A 77 4.37 -1.97 5.69
N ILE A 78 4.74 -3.23 5.52
CA ILE A 78 3.81 -4.34 5.28
C ILE A 78 4.14 -5.44 6.27
N ILE A 79 3.15 -5.85 7.08
CA ILE A 79 3.24 -7.03 7.93
C ILE A 79 2.18 -8.03 7.48
N ARG A 80 2.58 -9.30 7.32
CA ARG A 80 1.69 -10.32 6.79
C ARG A 80 2.00 -11.70 7.35
N LYS A 81 0.98 -12.50 7.55
CA LYS A 81 1.08 -13.93 7.81
C LYS A 81 1.25 -14.63 6.47
N HIS A 82 2.49 -14.82 6.03
CA HIS A 82 2.82 -15.25 4.67
C HIS A 82 2.29 -16.65 4.29
N ASN A 83 2.00 -17.52 5.26
CA ASN A 83 1.41 -18.85 5.05
C ASN A 83 -0.14 -18.85 5.14
N ASP A 84 -0.79 -17.71 5.39
CA ASP A 84 -2.23 -17.61 5.36
C ASP A 84 -2.74 -17.60 3.91
N LYS A 85 -3.67 -18.51 3.58
CA LYS A 85 -4.17 -18.63 2.20
C LYS A 85 -4.76 -17.33 1.66
N ASN A 86 -5.51 -16.58 2.48
CA ASN A 86 -6.07 -15.30 2.05
C ASN A 86 -4.98 -14.27 1.77
N CYS A 87 -3.90 -14.31 2.54
CA CYS A 87 -2.74 -13.47 2.31
C CYS A 87 -2.06 -13.85 0.99
N ILE A 88 -1.79 -15.13 0.76
CA ILE A 88 -1.16 -15.64 -0.48
C ILE A 88 -1.96 -15.18 -1.70
N ASP A 89 -3.24 -15.55 -1.79
CA ASP A 89 -4.10 -15.21 -2.93
C ASP A 89 -4.17 -13.69 -3.18
N THR A 90 -4.18 -12.88 -2.10
CA THR A 90 -4.18 -11.42 -2.23
C THR A 90 -2.87 -10.89 -2.79
N MET A 91 -1.74 -11.45 -2.35
CA MET A 91 -0.42 -11.01 -2.81
C MET A 91 -0.17 -11.42 -4.27
N GLU A 92 -0.62 -12.61 -4.68
CA GLU A 92 -0.52 -13.09 -6.07
C GLU A 92 -1.35 -12.22 -7.00
N GLU A 93 -2.62 -11.97 -6.67
CA GLU A 93 -3.47 -11.06 -7.46
C GLU A 93 -2.90 -9.64 -7.50
N TRP A 94 -2.35 -9.14 -6.38
CA TRP A 94 -1.74 -7.83 -6.35
C TRP A 94 -0.47 -7.75 -7.21
N PHE A 95 0.32 -8.81 -7.23
CA PHE A 95 1.46 -8.93 -8.13
C PHE A 95 1.03 -8.87 -9.60
N ASP A 96 -0.05 -9.58 -9.97
CA ASP A 96 -0.59 -9.56 -11.33
C ASP A 96 -1.14 -8.18 -11.71
N GLU A 97 -1.80 -7.47 -10.80
CA GLU A 97 -2.23 -6.09 -11.02
C GLU A 97 -1.03 -5.15 -11.30
N ILE A 98 0.06 -5.30 -10.56
CA ILE A 98 1.29 -4.52 -10.77
C ILE A 98 1.93 -4.90 -12.11
N LYS A 99 2.00 -6.16 -12.43
CA LYS A 99 2.64 -6.69 -13.64
C LYS A 99 1.90 -6.30 -14.92
N TYR A 100 0.58 -6.39 -14.93
CA TYR A 100 -0.20 -6.28 -16.16
C TYR A 100 -0.88 -4.93 -16.37
N TYR A 101 -1.00 -4.09 -15.34
CA TYR A 101 -1.75 -2.83 -15.44
C TYR A 101 -0.92 -1.59 -15.10
N SER A 102 -0.57 -1.38 -13.84
CA SER A 102 0.23 -0.24 -13.41
C SER A 102 1.25 -0.67 -12.37
N HIS A 103 2.51 -0.32 -12.57
CA HIS A 103 3.56 -0.62 -11.60
C HIS A 103 3.43 0.20 -10.29
N ARG A 104 2.38 1.05 -10.19
CA ARG A 104 2.08 1.80 -8.97
C ARG A 104 1.25 0.96 -8.01
N ASP A 105 1.93 0.38 -7.04
CA ASP A 105 1.40 -0.50 -6.00
C ASP A 105 0.18 0.06 -5.25
N GLN A 106 0.20 1.35 -4.94
CA GLN A 106 -0.89 2.04 -4.23
C GLN A 106 -2.17 2.19 -5.07
N LEU A 107 -2.10 2.08 -6.39
CA LEU A 107 -3.28 2.10 -7.24
C LEU A 107 -4.09 0.81 -7.17
N SER A 108 -3.43 -0.34 -6.95
CA SER A 108 -4.05 -1.65 -7.16
C SER A 108 -4.38 -2.41 -5.87
N PHE A 109 -3.66 -2.22 -4.77
CA PHE A 109 -3.85 -3.03 -3.58
C PHE A 109 -5.29 -3.00 -3.02
N ASN A 110 -5.86 -1.80 -2.84
CA ASN A 110 -7.22 -1.67 -2.31
C ASN A 110 -8.29 -2.18 -3.30
N TYR A 111 -8.01 -2.15 -4.61
CA TYR A 111 -8.84 -2.80 -5.62
C TYR A 111 -8.85 -4.33 -5.44
N VAL A 112 -7.69 -4.94 -5.19
CA VAL A 112 -7.61 -6.39 -4.92
C VAL A 112 -8.37 -6.77 -3.66
N LEU A 113 -8.23 -6.00 -2.59
CA LEU A 113 -9.00 -6.22 -1.36
C LEU A 113 -10.51 -6.17 -1.63
N TRP A 114 -10.97 -5.17 -2.36
CA TRP A 114 -12.37 -5.02 -2.74
C TRP A 114 -12.84 -6.19 -3.63
N LYS A 115 -12.06 -6.58 -4.65
CA LYS A 115 -12.34 -7.69 -5.56
C LYS A 115 -12.60 -9.00 -4.81
N PHE A 116 -11.84 -9.27 -3.75
CA PHE A 116 -11.97 -10.47 -2.93
C PHE A 116 -12.85 -10.30 -1.69
N GLY A 117 -13.43 -9.13 -1.45
CA GLY A 117 -14.20 -8.84 -0.22
C GLY A 117 -13.35 -8.93 1.05
N ARG A 118 -12.04 -8.72 0.96
CA ARG A 118 -11.08 -8.91 2.07
C ARG A 118 -10.86 -7.64 2.85
N LYS A 119 -10.57 -7.83 4.15
CA LYS A 119 -10.26 -6.73 5.08
C LYS A 119 -8.85 -6.89 5.62
N ILE A 120 -8.17 -5.76 5.78
CA ILE A 120 -6.87 -5.66 6.44
C ILE A 120 -6.99 -4.87 7.73
N LYS A 121 -5.96 -4.92 8.56
CA LYS A 121 -5.82 -4.02 9.69
C LYS A 121 -4.95 -2.83 9.30
N TYR A 122 -5.54 -1.65 9.32
CA TYR A 122 -4.76 -0.42 9.21
C TYR A 122 -4.06 -0.11 10.53
N LEU A 123 -2.78 0.20 10.44
CA LEU A 123 -1.94 0.63 11.55
C LEU A 123 -1.82 2.16 11.56
N SER A 124 -1.91 2.78 12.74
CA SER A 124 -1.71 4.20 12.84
C SER A 124 -0.23 4.56 12.66
N LYS A 125 0.02 5.65 11.95
CA LYS A 125 1.36 6.18 11.75
C LYS A 125 2.04 6.51 13.08
N GLN A 126 1.31 7.13 14.00
CA GLN A 126 1.83 7.52 15.32
C GLN A 126 2.33 6.31 16.12
N PHE A 127 1.59 5.22 16.12
CA PHE A 127 2.01 3.98 16.77
C PHE A 127 3.24 3.37 16.09
N CYS A 128 3.22 3.23 14.76
CA CYS A 128 4.34 2.63 14.04
C CYS A 128 5.65 3.42 14.19
N PHE A 129 5.58 4.74 14.30
CA PHE A 129 6.76 5.59 14.43
C PHE A 129 7.44 5.53 15.82
N GLN A 130 6.87 4.83 16.79
CA GLN A 130 7.56 4.44 18.02
C GLN A 130 8.60 3.34 17.77
N TYR A 131 8.42 2.54 16.72
CA TYR A 131 9.27 1.39 16.37
C TYR A 131 10.09 1.58 15.11
N PHE A 132 9.67 2.50 14.24
CA PHE A 132 10.28 2.74 12.93
C PHE A 132 10.53 4.22 12.72
N LYS A 133 11.72 4.56 12.25
CA LYS A 133 12.10 5.94 11.92
C LYS A 133 12.42 6.05 10.43
N GLY A 134 11.77 6.98 9.73
CA GLY A 134 12.12 7.30 8.35
C GLY A 134 13.53 7.88 8.27
N ASN A 135 14.33 7.41 7.33
CA ASN A 135 15.62 8.03 6.98
C ASN A 135 15.43 8.98 5.80
N ASN A 136 16.28 10.00 5.69
CA ASN A 136 16.22 11.03 4.66
C ASN A 136 17.07 10.68 3.41
N ILE A 137 17.38 9.41 3.19
CA ILE A 137 18.26 8.97 2.10
C ILE A 137 17.74 9.44 0.75
N HIS A 138 16.44 9.31 0.49
CA HIS A 138 15.83 9.76 -0.77
C HIS A 138 15.79 11.28 -0.96
N ARG A 139 15.88 12.08 0.11
CA ARG A 139 15.97 13.55 -0.01
C ARG A 139 17.37 14.01 -0.39
N LYS A 140 18.42 13.27 -0.03
CA LYS A 140 19.81 13.61 -0.35
C LYS A 140 20.15 13.33 -1.82
N ILE A 141 19.52 12.33 -2.44
CA ILE A 141 19.76 11.96 -3.85
C ILE A 141 19.18 13.01 -4.83
N LEU A 142 18.11 13.70 -4.46
CA LEU A 142 17.49 14.75 -5.27
C LEU A 142 18.22 16.11 -5.26
N ILE A 143 19.25 16.28 -4.44
CA ILE A 143 20.04 17.53 -4.35
C ILE A 143 21.29 17.48 -5.26
N PHE A 144 21.61 16.32 -5.84
CA PHE A 144 22.78 16.11 -6.69
C PHE A 144 22.46 15.84 -8.17
N GLN A 145 21.24 16.24 -8.64
CA GLN A 145 20.88 16.22 -10.07
C GLN A 145 20.55 17.66 -10.48
#